data_0d85c95621eb0df44245145cdcf53ac4
#
_entry.id   0d85c95621eb0df44245145cdcf53ac4
#
_cell.length_a   1.000
_cell.length_b   1.000
_cell.length_c   1.000
_cell.angle_alpha   90.00
_cell.angle_beta   90.00
_cell.angle_gamma   90.00
#
_symmetry.space_group_name_H-M   'P 1'
#
loop_
_entity.id
_entity.type
_entity.pdbx_description
1 polymer ?
#
loop_
_entity_poly.entity_id
_entity_poly.type
_entity_poly.pdbx_seq_one_letter_code
_entity_poly.pdbx_strand_id
1 'polypeptide(L)'
;MNYEFDLHTHTIASGHAYSTIKEMANSAKEKGLKLLGITEHAPTMPGTCHEFYFSNLKIVPRVINGQKMLLGTELNILDRDGHVDLSESIIRDMDVCIASIHPPCFQQDRSKEEVTRAYLNACENPYITIIGHPDDGRFPVDYE
;
A
#
# COMPACT_ATOMS: atom_id res chain seq x y z
N MET A 1 18.25 -6.19 15.84
CA MET A 1 16.86 -5.68 15.97
C MET A 1 15.97 -6.79 15.41
N ASN A 2 14.96 -7.25 16.15
CA ASN A 2 14.04 -8.27 15.66
C ASN A 2 12.77 -7.56 15.20
N TYR A 3 12.47 -7.63 13.91
CA TYR A 3 11.19 -7.17 13.37
C TYR A 3 10.12 -8.22 13.64
N GLU A 4 8.97 -7.81 14.14
CA GLU A 4 7.85 -8.72 14.43
C GLU A 4 6.83 -8.76 13.29
N PHE A 5 6.80 -7.72 12.48
CA PHE A 5 5.88 -7.60 11.34
C PHE A 5 6.50 -6.77 10.23
N ASP A 6 6.00 -6.99 9.01
CA ASP A 6 6.23 -6.15 7.83
C ASP A 6 4.88 -5.98 7.14
N LEU A 7 4.40 -4.74 7.03
CA LEU A 7 3.08 -4.43 6.49
C LEU A 7 3.12 -3.77 5.10
N HIS A 8 4.32 -3.53 4.55
CA HIS A 8 4.47 -2.89 3.26
C HIS A 8 5.29 -3.77 2.33
N THR A 9 4.63 -4.75 1.73
CA THR A 9 5.28 -5.68 0.79
C THR A 9 4.46 -5.91 -0.47
N HIS A 10 5.15 -6.27 -1.54
CA HIS A 10 4.60 -6.48 -2.87
C HIS A 10 4.91 -7.87 -3.41
N THR A 11 4.03 -8.35 -4.29
CA THR A 11 4.21 -9.59 -5.02
C THR A 11 4.25 -9.32 -6.54
N ILE A 12 4.29 -10.38 -7.33
CA ILE A 12 4.24 -10.30 -8.79
C ILE A 12 3.02 -9.51 -9.31
N ALA A 13 1.97 -9.36 -8.49
CA ALA A 13 0.78 -8.60 -8.86
C ALA A 13 1.05 -7.09 -8.99
N SER A 14 2.05 -6.56 -8.32
CA SER A 14 2.50 -5.17 -8.45
C SER A 14 3.35 -4.90 -9.71
N GLY A 15 3.70 -5.94 -10.49
CA GLY A 15 4.40 -5.81 -11.76
C GLY A 15 5.93 -5.57 -11.67
N HIS A 16 6.45 -5.22 -10.50
CA HIS A 16 7.89 -4.99 -10.28
C HIS A 16 8.45 -5.69 -9.03
N ALA A 17 7.70 -6.63 -8.47
CA ALA A 17 8.15 -7.61 -7.49
C ALA A 17 8.01 -9.02 -8.10
N TYR A 18 8.69 -10.01 -7.55
CA TYR A 18 8.91 -11.27 -8.26
C TYR A 18 8.51 -12.52 -7.47
N SER A 19 8.00 -12.35 -6.24
CA SER A 19 7.50 -13.44 -5.40
C SER A 19 5.97 -13.51 -5.41
N THR A 20 5.43 -14.70 -5.26
CA THR A 20 4.00 -14.92 -5.03
C THR A 20 3.62 -14.69 -3.57
N ILE A 21 2.33 -14.51 -3.26
CA ILE A 21 1.82 -14.43 -1.88
C ILE A 21 2.31 -15.62 -1.03
N LYS A 22 2.32 -16.83 -1.62
CA LYS A 22 2.73 -18.04 -0.90
C LYS A 22 4.23 -18.06 -0.58
N GLU A 23 5.07 -17.62 -1.49
CA GLU A 23 6.52 -17.49 -1.26
C GLU A 23 6.82 -16.43 -0.22
N MET A 24 6.12 -15.28 -0.27
CA MET A 24 6.23 -14.23 0.73
C MET A 24 5.85 -14.74 2.13
N ALA A 25 4.72 -15.44 2.25
CA ALA A 25 4.27 -16.02 3.51
C ALA A 25 5.28 -17.04 4.08
N ASN A 26 5.86 -17.90 3.24
CA ASN A 26 6.88 -18.86 3.66
C ASN A 26 8.14 -18.16 4.15
N SER A 27 8.64 -17.19 3.40
CA SER A 27 9.84 -16.42 3.76
C SER A 27 9.62 -15.62 5.06
N ALA A 28 8.45 -15.00 5.25
CA ALA A 28 8.11 -14.28 6.46
C ALA A 28 8.14 -15.22 7.70
N LYS A 29 7.55 -16.41 7.57
CA LYS A 29 7.58 -17.43 8.61
C LYS A 29 8.99 -17.89 8.94
N GLU A 30 9.82 -18.17 7.94
CA GLU A 30 11.22 -18.57 8.12
C GLU A 30 12.05 -17.50 8.83
N LYS A 31 11.74 -16.22 8.56
CA LYS A 31 12.39 -15.07 9.23
C LYS A 31 11.80 -14.77 10.61
N GLY A 32 10.76 -15.48 11.04
CA GLY A 32 10.16 -15.33 12.36
C GLY A 32 9.21 -14.14 12.49
N LEU A 33 8.72 -13.58 11.37
CA LEU A 33 7.68 -12.54 11.41
C LEU A 33 6.38 -13.11 11.97
N LYS A 34 5.72 -12.37 12.85
CA LYS A 34 4.42 -12.74 13.41
C LYS A 34 3.26 -12.35 12.50
N LEU A 35 3.46 -11.32 11.66
CA LEU A 35 2.46 -10.77 10.77
C LEU A 35 3.13 -10.26 9.49
N LEU A 36 2.53 -10.54 8.34
CA LEU A 36 2.93 -10.02 7.03
C LEU A 36 1.76 -9.32 6.36
N GLY A 37 1.97 -8.09 5.88
CA GLY A 37 1.04 -7.38 5.00
C GLY A 37 1.43 -7.58 3.54
N ILE A 38 0.48 -7.94 2.70
CA ILE A 38 0.60 -7.87 1.24
C ILE A 38 -0.20 -6.67 0.78
N THR A 39 0.49 -5.65 0.29
CA THR A 39 -0.07 -4.33 -0.05
C THR A 39 0.36 -3.94 -1.45
N GLU A 40 -0.26 -4.60 -2.44
CA GLU A 40 0.04 -4.35 -3.85
C GLU A 40 -0.24 -2.91 -4.23
N HIS A 41 0.54 -2.36 -5.17
CA HIS A 41 0.25 -1.06 -5.76
C HIS A 41 -1.13 -1.03 -6.42
N ALA A 42 -1.90 -0.01 -6.12
CA ALA A 42 -3.21 0.25 -6.70
C ALA A 42 -3.12 0.61 -8.21
N PRO A 43 -4.22 0.55 -8.96
CA PRO A 43 -4.24 0.43 -10.43
C PRO A 43 -3.57 1.55 -11.24
N THR A 44 -3.38 2.75 -10.69
CA THR A 44 -2.73 3.85 -11.42
C THR A 44 -1.22 3.64 -11.57
N MET A 45 -0.61 2.78 -10.74
CA MET A 45 0.80 2.43 -10.89
C MET A 45 1.00 1.58 -12.16
N PRO A 46 1.92 1.96 -13.06
CA PRO A 46 2.19 1.19 -14.28
C PRO A 46 2.64 -0.25 -13.98
N GLY A 47 2.03 -1.22 -14.66
CA GLY A 47 2.39 -2.63 -14.57
C GLY A 47 1.71 -3.41 -13.45
N THR A 48 0.92 -2.76 -12.60
CA THR A 48 0.17 -3.41 -11.53
C THR A 48 -1.10 -4.12 -12.03
N CYS A 49 -1.78 -4.80 -11.11
CA CYS A 49 -3.01 -5.53 -11.38
C CYS A 49 -4.24 -4.61 -11.47
N HIS A 50 -5.28 -5.13 -12.10
CA HIS A 50 -6.59 -4.46 -12.21
C HIS A 50 -7.30 -4.39 -10.86
N GLU A 51 -8.22 -3.42 -10.66
CA GLU A 51 -9.03 -3.27 -9.44
C GLU A 51 -9.78 -4.55 -9.02
N PHE A 52 -10.11 -5.43 -9.98
CA PHE A 52 -10.71 -6.73 -9.70
C PHE A 52 -9.86 -7.63 -8.79
N TYR A 53 -8.54 -7.53 -8.87
CA TYR A 53 -7.63 -8.22 -7.95
C TYR A 53 -7.94 -7.86 -6.50
N PHE A 54 -8.05 -6.57 -6.21
CA PHE A 54 -8.32 -6.06 -4.86
C PHE A 54 -9.70 -6.48 -4.37
N SER A 55 -10.74 -6.36 -5.20
CA SER A 55 -12.09 -6.83 -4.88
C SER A 55 -12.14 -8.33 -4.55
N ASN A 56 -11.21 -9.12 -5.10
CA ASN A 56 -11.14 -10.57 -4.92
C ASN A 56 -10.25 -11.01 -3.75
N LEU A 57 -9.47 -10.12 -3.12
CA LEU A 57 -8.59 -10.47 -1.99
C LEU A 57 -9.33 -11.08 -0.80
N LYS A 58 -10.64 -10.82 -0.67
CA LYS A 58 -11.49 -11.39 0.37
C LYS A 58 -11.53 -12.92 0.41
N ILE A 59 -11.26 -13.60 -0.72
CA ILE A 59 -11.22 -15.08 -0.78
C ILE A 59 -9.87 -15.67 -0.37
N VAL A 60 -8.82 -14.87 -0.28
CA VAL A 60 -7.48 -15.34 0.08
C VAL A 60 -7.40 -15.58 1.58
N PRO A 61 -6.92 -16.76 2.04
CA PRO A 61 -6.81 -17.05 3.47
C PRO A 61 -5.88 -16.06 4.20
N ARG A 62 -6.32 -15.60 5.40
CA ARG A 62 -5.51 -14.76 6.30
C ARG A 62 -4.47 -15.53 7.10
N VAL A 63 -4.36 -16.82 6.87
CA VAL A 63 -3.27 -17.69 7.40
C VAL A 63 -2.81 -18.60 6.27
N ILE A 64 -1.53 -18.50 5.90
CA ILE A 64 -0.91 -19.33 4.86
C ILE A 64 0.29 -20.05 5.49
N ASN A 65 0.27 -21.37 5.50
CA ASN A 65 1.33 -22.20 6.10
C ASN A 65 1.68 -21.82 7.56
N GLY A 66 0.68 -21.32 8.31
CA GLY A 66 0.85 -20.85 9.68
C GLY A 66 1.36 -19.42 9.83
N GLN A 67 1.65 -18.70 8.72
CA GLN A 67 1.94 -17.27 8.72
C GLN A 67 0.63 -16.48 8.72
N LYS A 68 0.48 -15.56 9.67
CA LYS A 68 -0.63 -14.59 9.68
C LYS A 68 -0.40 -13.51 8.63
N MET A 69 -1.46 -13.19 7.88
CA MET A 69 -1.45 -12.24 6.77
C MET A 69 -2.45 -11.12 6.99
N LEU A 70 -2.09 -9.92 6.57
CA LEU A 70 -3.02 -8.86 6.23
C LEU A 70 -2.97 -8.65 4.71
N LEU A 71 -4.14 -8.51 4.09
CA LEU A 71 -4.25 -8.31 2.64
C LEU A 71 -4.87 -6.93 2.38
N GLY A 72 -4.17 -6.14 1.61
CA GLY A 72 -4.53 -4.76 1.39
C GLY A 72 -3.94 -4.17 0.13
N THR A 73 -3.72 -2.88 0.16
CA THR A 73 -3.23 -2.12 -0.98
C THR A 73 -2.31 -0.98 -0.56
N GLU A 74 -1.36 -0.65 -1.41
CA GLU A 74 -0.70 0.64 -1.41
C GLU A 74 -1.37 1.53 -2.43
N LEU A 75 -2.25 2.40 -1.94
CA LEU A 75 -2.99 3.40 -2.71
C LEU A 75 -2.05 4.48 -3.24
N ASN A 76 -2.30 4.93 -4.46
CA ASN A 76 -1.64 6.10 -4.99
C ASN A 76 -2.46 7.36 -4.64
N ILE A 77 -1.84 8.31 -3.94
CA ILE A 77 -2.40 9.65 -3.79
C ILE A 77 -2.23 10.35 -5.14
N LEU A 78 -3.33 10.81 -5.73
CA LEU A 78 -3.36 11.32 -7.12
C LEU A 78 -3.20 12.84 -7.21
N ASP A 79 -3.65 13.55 -6.19
CA ASP A 79 -3.69 15.02 -6.19
C ASP A 79 -3.60 15.61 -4.77
N ARG A 80 -3.56 16.96 -4.73
CA ARG A 80 -3.50 17.74 -3.50
C ARG A 80 -4.71 17.55 -2.57
N ASP A 81 -5.86 17.13 -3.11
CA ASP A 81 -7.08 16.94 -2.35
C ASP A 81 -7.13 15.56 -1.68
N GLY A 82 -6.08 14.74 -1.87
CA GLY A 82 -5.90 13.45 -1.23
C GLY A 82 -6.72 12.33 -1.86
N HIS A 83 -7.19 12.50 -3.09
CA HIS A 83 -7.89 11.44 -3.81
C HIS A 83 -6.97 10.26 -4.08
N VAL A 84 -7.54 9.07 -4.01
CA VAL A 84 -6.82 7.80 -4.24
C VAL A 84 -7.47 7.00 -5.37
N ASP A 85 -6.74 6.05 -5.92
CA ASP A 85 -7.07 5.35 -7.15
C ASP A 85 -7.88 4.06 -6.99
N LEU A 86 -8.38 3.75 -5.80
CA LEU A 86 -9.39 2.72 -5.57
C LEU A 86 -10.63 3.31 -4.90
N SER A 87 -11.80 2.81 -5.29
CA SER A 87 -13.06 3.26 -4.71
C SER A 87 -13.20 2.84 -3.25
N GLU A 88 -13.96 3.64 -2.47
CA GLU A 88 -14.28 3.34 -1.08
C GLU A 88 -14.91 1.95 -0.91
N SER A 89 -15.74 1.51 -1.86
CA SER A 89 -16.36 0.19 -1.82
C SER A 89 -15.36 -0.97 -1.87
N ILE A 90 -14.16 -0.73 -2.38
CA ILE A 90 -13.07 -1.72 -2.40
C ILE A 90 -12.20 -1.59 -1.16
N ILE A 91 -11.74 -0.38 -0.84
CA ILE A 91 -10.76 -0.18 0.25
C ILE A 91 -11.32 -0.48 1.64
N ARG A 92 -12.62 -0.28 1.87
CA ARG A 92 -13.27 -0.60 3.15
C ARG A 92 -13.23 -2.10 3.52
N ASP A 93 -13.07 -2.97 2.51
CA ASP A 93 -13.01 -4.43 2.69
C ASP A 93 -11.56 -4.95 2.83
N MET A 94 -10.55 -4.05 2.82
CA MET A 94 -9.15 -4.38 3.02
C MET A 94 -8.79 -4.46 4.49
N ASP A 95 -7.81 -5.32 4.81
CA ASP A 95 -7.28 -5.43 6.18
C ASP A 95 -6.35 -4.25 6.51
N VAL A 96 -5.69 -3.67 5.49
CA VAL A 96 -4.74 -2.55 5.62
C VAL A 96 -4.69 -1.75 4.31
N CYS A 97 -4.74 -0.42 4.41
CA CYS A 97 -4.52 0.48 3.29
C CYS A 97 -3.39 1.44 3.63
N ILE A 98 -2.34 1.41 2.81
CA ILE A 98 -1.24 2.36 2.83
C ILE A 98 -1.54 3.42 1.77
N ALA A 99 -1.30 4.69 2.03
CA ALA A 99 -1.37 5.74 1.03
C ALA A 99 0.01 6.35 0.81
N SER A 100 0.44 6.40 -0.44
CA SER A 100 1.76 6.87 -0.84
C SER A 100 1.69 7.78 -2.06
N ILE A 101 2.67 8.65 -2.22
CA ILE A 101 2.86 9.42 -3.45
C ILE A 101 3.93 8.73 -4.30
N HIS A 102 3.58 8.49 -5.58
CA HIS A 102 4.49 7.87 -6.55
C HIS A 102 4.65 8.73 -7.80
N PRO A 103 5.89 8.83 -8.36
CA PRO A 103 6.16 9.66 -9.53
C PRO A 103 5.25 9.45 -10.73
N PRO A 104 4.86 8.20 -11.10
CA PRO A 104 3.98 7.96 -12.24
C PRO A 104 2.52 8.38 -12.00
N CYS A 105 2.09 8.45 -10.72
CA CYS A 105 0.69 8.62 -10.34
C CYS A 105 0.36 10.06 -9.94
N PHE A 106 1.29 10.74 -9.26
CA PHE A 106 1.12 12.13 -8.82
C PHE A 106 1.60 13.11 -9.90
N GLN A 107 0.65 13.62 -10.67
CA GLN A 107 0.91 14.53 -11.81
C GLN A 107 0.71 16.02 -11.46
N GLN A 108 0.78 16.36 -10.17
CA GLN A 108 0.62 17.70 -9.63
C GLN A 108 1.98 18.39 -9.38
N ASP A 109 1.94 19.65 -8.99
CA ASP A 109 3.11 20.34 -8.45
C ASP A 109 3.66 19.59 -7.23
N ARG A 110 4.98 19.41 -7.18
CA ARG A 110 5.69 18.70 -6.11
C ARG A 110 6.34 19.65 -5.11
N SER A 111 5.81 20.86 -5.00
CA SER A 111 6.22 21.77 -3.93
C SER A 111 5.92 21.16 -2.56
N LYS A 112 6.69 21.55 -1.55
CA LYS A 112 6.53 21.07 -0.17
C LYS A 112 5.09 21.29 0.33
N GLU A 113 4.49 22.45 -0.01
CA GLU A 113 3.13 22.78 0.38
C GLU A 113 2.10 21.84 -0.24
N GLU A 114 2.17 21.60 -1.56
CA GLU A 114 1.20 20.74 -2.28
C GLU A 114 1.29 19.28 -1.84
N VAL A 115 2.52 18.77 -1.67
CA VAL A 115 2.76 17.41 -1.21
C VAL A 115 2.27 17.20 0.23
N THR A 116 2.57 18.16 1.13
CA THR A 116 2.10 18.10 2.52
C THR A 116 0.57 18.09 2.58
N ARG A 117 -0.08 18.95 1.79
CA ARG A 117 -1.54 19.02 1.72
C ARG A 117 -2.14 17.72 1.20
N ALA A 118 -1.54 17.12 0.16
CA ALA A 118 -1.98 15.85 -0.38
C ALA A 118 -1.98 14.73 0.69
N TYR A 119 -0.91 14.62 1.47
CA TYR A 119 -0.85 13.66 2.57
C TYR A 119 -1.86 13.97 3.68
N LEU A 120 -1.99 15.22 4.10
CA LEU A 120 -2.94 15.61 5.14
C LEU A 120 -4.39 15.29 4.72
N ASN A 121 -4.76 15.64 3.48
CA ASN A 121 -6.09 15.37 2.96
C ASN A 121 -6.34 13.85 2.80
N ALA A 122 -5.33 13.07 2.38
CA ALA A 122 -5.45 11.62 2.35
C ALA A 122 -5.69 11.02 3.75
N CYS A 123 -5.11 11.59 4.81
CA CYS A 123 -5.34 11.16 6.20
C CYS A 123 -6.79 11.34 6.67
N GLU A 124 -7.59 12.20 6.03
CA GLU A 124 -9.02 12.36 6.35
C GLU A 124 -9.86 11.16 5.87
N ASN A 125 -9.32 10.31 5.00
CA ASN A 125 -9.99 9.10 4.57
C ASN A 125 -9.91 8.03 5.67
N PRO A 126 -11.06 7.59 6.25
CA PRO A 126 -11.06 6.70 7.42
C PRO A 126 -10.55 5.29 7.13
N TYR A 127 -10.38 4.91 5.87
CA TYR A 127 -9.88 3.61 5.47
C TYR A 127 -8.35 3.59 5.26
N ILE A 128 -7.70 4.74 5.20
CA ILE A 128 -6.23 4.82 5.14
C ILE A 128 -5.69 4.65 6.55
N THR A 129 -4.88 3.62 6.74
CA THR A 129 -4.34 3.23 8.05
C THR A 129 -2.86 3.57 8.23
N ILE A 130 -2.13 3.72 7.14
CA ILE A 130 -0.70 3.97 7.12
C ILE A 130 -0.38 4.98 6.01
N ILE A 131 0.54 5.91 6.29
CA ILE A 131 1.18 6.74 5.28
C ILE A 131 2.51 6.08 4.90
N GLY A 132 2.68 5.78 3.61
CA GLY A 132 3.87 5.13 3.09
C GLY A 132 4.97 6.15 2.74
N HIS A 133 6.21 5.84 3.13
CA HIS A 133 7.46 6.56 2.81
C HIS A 133 7.34 8.09 2.61
N PRO A 134 6.76 8.85 3.59
CA PRO A 134 6.59 10.30 3.46
C PRO A 134 7.94 11.07 3.47
N ASP A 135 9.04 10.36 3.75
CA ASP A 135 10.41 10.89 3.74
C ASP A 135 11.11 10.75 2.37
N ASP A 136 10.37 10.40 1.31
CA ASP A 136 10.92 10.35 -0.05
C ASP A 136 11.30 11.77 -0.52
N GLY A 137 12.60 12.01 -0.68
CA GLY A 137 13.12 13.34 -1.09
C GLY A 137 12.62 13.86 -2.44
N ARG A 138 11.95 13.03 -3.25
CA ARG A 138 11.28 13.44 -4.50
C ARG A 138 9.96 14.16 -4.23
N PHE A 139 9.42 14.02 -3.03
CA PHE A 139 8.14 14.56 -2.56
C PHE A 139 8.31 15.15 -1.16
N PRO A 140 8.90 16.36 -1.06
CA PRO A 140 9.21 16.95 0.24
C PRO A 140 7.95 17.27 1.04
N VAL A 141 7.93 16.87 2.31
CA VAL A 141 6.84 17.10 3.28
C VAL A 141 7.29 18.12 4.33
N ASP A 142 6.35 18.92 4.82
CA ASP A 142 6.52 19.76 5.99
C ASP A 142 6.13 18.98 7.24
N TYR A 143 7.08 18.76 8.13
CA TYR A 143 6.88 18.03 9.39
C TYR A 143 6.69 18.97 10.61
N GLU A 144 6.62 20.29 10.40
CA GLU A 144 6.46 21.29 11.48
C GLU A 144 5.00 21.68 11.69
#